data_4ca873a8ff32acca96ef4cc1ebeaf50f
#
_entry.id   4ca873a8ff32acca96ef4cc1ebeaf50f
#
_cell.length_a   1.000
_cell.length_b   1.000
_cell.length_c   1.000
_cell.angle_alpha   90.00
_cell.angle_beta   90.00
_cell.angle_gamma   90.00
#
_symmetry.space_group_name_H-M   'P 1'
#
loop_
_entity.id
_entity.type
_entity.pdbx_description
1 polymer ?
#
loop_
_entity_poly.entity_id
_entity_poly.type
_entity_poly.pdbx_seq_one_letter_code
_entity_poly.pdbx_strand_id
1 'polypeptide(L)'
;MKLDEDYTLLLLSNFTHQVINPLNGVMGSLDNILDGHVPSDKVPIRLRGIRGQLETTVSLIRNLAFFVQYTTNYPAEKHDKMDKVCVIPQVIIEAASFYQEQGKQRGIGIELRNRAVQNAIRGNPDILRQVLMNIFDNGVKYGLDGSMIEVNDWIQKNSGDVIIKISGESIGFNPEEDIFGLGIRGKEATKVLASGTGLGLHVCRLIVENVFGGKISAQHVARTKLTSFEIRLPGGFIQ
;
A
#
# COMPACT_ATOMS: atom_id res chain seq x y z
N MET A 1 -5.49 -13.77 18.79
CA MET A 1 -4.18 -14.43 18.62
C MET A 1 -3.21 -13.79 19.61
N LYS A 2 -2.71 -14.50 20.64
CA LYS A 2 -1.62 -13.98 21.47
C LYS A 2 -0.36 -14.07 20.62
N LEU A 3 0.21 -12.92 20.28
CA LEU A 3 1.54 -12.88 19.64
C LEU A 3 2.57 -13.36 20.65
N ASP A 4 3.52 -14.15 20.21
CA ASP A 4 4.71 -14.51 20.97
C ASP A 4 5.49 -13.23 21.30
N GLU A 5 5.93 -13.05 22.53
CA GLU A 5 6.63 -11.83 22.96
C GLU A 5 7.91 -11.62 22.15
N ASP A 6 8.67 -12.69 21.89
CA ASP A 6 9.91 -12.62 21.10
C ASP A 6 9.65 -12.18 19.66
N TYR A 7 8.55 -12.69 19.07
CA TYR A 7 8.17 -12.28 17.71
C TYR A 7 7.72 -10.81 17.65
N THR A 8 7.00 -10.35 18.68
CA THR A 8 6.57 -8.95 18.79
C THR A 8 7.77 -8.00 18.90
N LEU A 9 8.76 -8.35 19.71
CA LEU A 9 10.00 -7.57 19.87
C LEU A 9 10.79 -7.51 18.58
N LEU A 10 10.93 -8.63 17.85
CA LEU A 10 11.61 -8.68 16.56
C LEU A 10 10.90 -7.79 15.53
N LEU A 11 9.58 -7.84 15.50
CA LEU A 11 8.76 -7.05 14.59
C LEU A 11 8.90 -5.55 14.87
N LEU A 12 8.87 -5.15 16.15
CA LEU A 12 9.08 -3.77 16.59
C LEU A 12 10.51 -3.29 16.27
N SER A 13 11.52 -4.13 16.49
CA SER A 13 12.91 -3.80 16.15
C SER A 13 13.07 -3.55 14.66
N ASN A 14 12.58 -4.46 13.83
CA ASN A 14 12.61 -4.30 12.37
C ASN A 14 11.85 -3.05 11.91
N PHE A 15 10.69 -2.78 12.51
CA PHE A 15 9.90 -1.58 12.23
C PHE A 15 10.67 -0.31 12.58
N THR A 16 11.29 -0.26 13.77
CA THR A 16 12.09 0.88 14.24
C THR A 16 13.21 1.19 13.25
N HIS A 17 13.96 0.18 12.82
CA HIS A 17 15.00 0.36 11.81
C HIS A 17 14.45 0.88 10.47
N GLN A 18 13.29 0.42 10.04
CA GLN A 18 12.68 0.86 8.78
C GLN A 18 12.13 2.28 8.83
N VAL A 19 11.77 2.79 9.99
CA VAL A 19 11.36 4.20 10.19
C VAL A 19 12.58 5.10 10.31
N ILE A 20 13.59 4.69 11.09
CA ILE A 20 14.79 5.51 11.33
C ILE A 20 15.61 5.70 10.06
N ASN A 21 15.77 4.66 9.24
CA ASN A 21 16.62 4.72 8.04
C ASN A 21 16.18 5.81 7.05
N PRO A 22 14.92 5.90 6.60
CA PRO A 22 14.50 6.98 5.71
C PRO A 22 14.55 8.36 6.37
N LEU A 23 14.30 8.46 7.69
CA LEU A 23 14.43 9.73 8.42
C LEU A 23 15.87 10.23 8.42
N ASN A 24 16.85 9.36 8.64
CA ASN A 24 18.28 9.71 8.53
C ASN A 24 18.62 10.14 7.10
N GLY A 25 18.05 9.47 6.08
CA GLY A 25 18.21 9.87 4.68
C GLY A 25 17.64 11.25 4.38
N VAL A 26 16.48 11.58 4.97
CA VAL A 26 15.85 12.91 4.89
C VAL A 26 16.77 13.95 5.53
N MET A 27 17.25 13.71 6.76
CA MET A 27 18.12 14.64 7.47
C MET A 27 19.40 14.91 6.68
N GLY A 28 20.13 13.86 6.26
CA GLY A 28 21.35 14.04 5.48
C GLY A 28 21.12 14.71 4.12
N SER A 29 19.94 14.53 3.50
CA SER A 29 19.60 15.24 2.26
C SER A 29 19.31 16.71 2.50
N LEU A 30 18.69 17.08 3.63
CA LEU A 30 18.45 18.46 4.04
C LEU A 30 19.77 19.15 4.40
N ASP A 31 20.64 18.50 5.16
CA ASP A 31 21.96 19.02 5.51
C ASP A 31 22.76 19.36 4.24
N ASN A 32 22.82 18.45 3.27
CA ASN A 32 23.50 18.70 2.00
C ASN A 32 22.92 19.90 1.22
N ILE A 33 21.61 20.16 1.32
CA ILE A 33 20.99 21.35 0.70
C ILE A 33 21.38 22.60 1.47
N LEU A 34 21.31 22.57 2.80
CA LEU A 34 21.60 23.71 3.68
C LEU A 34 23.07 24.13 3.59
N ASP A 35 23.97 23.17 3.49
CA ASP A 35 25.41 23.40 3.36
C ASP A 35 25.84 23.80 1.93
N GLY A 36 24.88 23.91 1.00
CA GLY A 36 25.14 24.33 -0.37
C GLY A 36 25.86 23.27 -1.24
N HIS A 37 25.89 22.01 -0.79
CA HIS A 37 26.49 20.90 -1.54
C HIS A 37 25.63 20.45 -2.75
N VAL A 38 24.37 20.89 -2.83
CA VAL A 38 23.46 20.55 -3.91
C VAL A 38 23.33 21.74 -4.86
N PRO A 39 23.64 21.58 -6.17
CA PRO A 39 23.43 22.63 -7.17
C PRO A 39 21.98 23.13 -7.17
N SER A 40 21.78 24.45 -7.34
CA SER A 40 20.48 25.11 -7.20
C SER A 40 19.40 24.53 -8.13
N ASP A 41 19.78 24.12 -9.35
CA ASP A 41 18.90 23.47 -10.32
C ASP A 41 18.42 22.07 -9.88
N LYS A 42 19.17 21.40 -9.00
CA LYS A 42 18.86 20.08 -8.47
C LYS A 42 18.11 20.09 -7.13
N VAL A 43 18.05 21.22 -6.43
CA VAL A 43 17.34 21.36 -5.16
C VAL A 43 15.87 20.92 -5.26
N PRO A 44 15.07 21.32 -6.27
CA PRO A 44 13.68 20.89 -6.37
C PRO A 44 13.52 19.38 -6.52
N ILE A 45 14.44 18.71 -7.21
CA ILE A 45 14.44 17.25 -7.37
C ILE A 45 14.75 16.57 -6.04
N ARG A 46 15.73 17.08 -5.29
CA ARG A 46 16.08 16.58 -3.96
C ARG A 46 14.93 16.74 -2.97
N LEU A 47 14.26 17.88 -2.96
CA LEU A 47 13.09 18.14 -2.10
C LEU A 47 11.93 17.17 -2.41
N ARG A 48 11.68 16.84 -3.69
CA ARG A 48 10.70 15.82 -4.06
C ARG A 48 11.09 14.44 -3.53
N GLY A 49 12.37 14.09 -3.59
CA GLY A 49 12.89 12.83 -3.01
C GLY A 49 12.70 12.76 -1.49
N ILE A 50 13.02 13.85 -0.78
CA ILE A 50 12.80 14.00 0.67
C ILE A 50 11.32 13.81 1.01
N ARG A 51 10.43 14.47 0.28
CA ARG A 51 8.98 14.33 0.45
C ARG A 51 8.53 12.87 0.28
N GLY A 52 9.00 12.18 -0.77
CA GLY A 52 8.68 10.76 -0.99
C GLY A 52 9.15 9.85 0.15
N GLN A 53 10.33 10.11 0.73
CA GLN A 53 10.83 9.38 1.89
C GLN A 53 9.96 9.63 3.14
N LEU A 54 9.52 10.87 3.37
CA LEU A 54 8.63 11.20 4.48
C LEU A 54 7.25 10.53 4.30
N GLU A 55 6.69 10.55 3.10
CA GLU A 55 5.41 9.88 2.79
C GLU A 55 5.50 8.36 3.04
N THR A 56 6.61 7.72 2.65
CA THR A 56 6.87 6.31 2.94
C THR A 56 6.94 6.06 4.45
N THR A 57 7.63 6.92 5.19
CA THR A 57 7.74 6.81 6.66
C THR A 57 6.38 6.94 7.34
N VAL A 58 5.57 7.93 6.92
CA VAL A 58 4.19 8.10 7.43
C VAL A 58 3.34 6.87 7.15
N SER A 59 3.45 6.27 5.95
CA SER A 59 2.74 5.04 5.61
C SER A 59 3.15 3.86 6.49
N LEU A 60 4.44 3.71 6.79
CA LEU A 60 4.93 2.69 7.72
C LEU A 60 4.35 2.88 9.13
N ILE A 61 4.36 4.11 9.67
CA ILE A 61 3.81 4.41 10.99
C ILE A 61 2.31 4.11 11.03
N ARG A 62 1.57 4.48 9.99
CA ARG A 62 0.13 4.16 9.87
C ARG A 62 -0.10 2.65 9.86
N ASN A 63 0.70 1.89 9.12
CA ASN A 63 0.59 0.42 9.11
C ASN A 63 0.77 -0.17 10.50
N LEU A 64 1.74 0.33 11.29
CA LEU A 64 1.91 -0.12 12.66
C LEU A 64 0.71 0.27 13.53
N ALA A 65 0.21 1.50 13.41
CA ALA A 65 -0.96 1.96 14.16
C ALA A 65 -2.19 1.08 13.88
N PHE A 66 -2.47 0.79 12.60
CA PHE A 66 -3.54 -0.14 12.21
C PHE A 66 -3.31 -1.55 12.75
N PHE A 67 -2.08 -2.06 12.64
CA PHE A 67 -1.74 -3.36 13.18
C PHE A 67 -2.02 -3.44 14.69
N VAL A 68 -1.56 -2.46 15.47
CA VAL A 68 -1.81 -2.41 16.92
C VAL A 68 -3.31 -2.30 17.21
N GLN A 69 -4.02 -1.41 16.53
CA GLN A 69 -5.46 -1.17 16.72
C GLN A 69 -6.30 -2.43 16.49
N TYR A 70 -5.99 -3.22 15.46
CA TYR A 70 -6.80 -4.37 15.08
C TYR A 70 -6.29 -5.72 15.61
N THR A 71 -5.11 -5.77 16.22
CA THR A 71 -4.57 -6.98 16.85
C THR A 71 -4.62 -6.94 18.36
N THR A 72 -4.67 -5.76 18.97
CA THR A 72 -4.86 -5.59 20.40
C THR A 72 -6.31 -5.19 20.66
N ASN A 73 -6.89 -5.59 21.79
CA ASN A 73 -8.21 -5.13 22.25
C ASN A 73 -8.18 -3.64 22.69
N TYR A 74 -7.30 -2.84 22.10
CA TYR A 74 -7.27 -1.41 22.35
C TYR A 74 -8.59 -0.83 21.85
N PRO A 75 -9.34 -0.10 22.67
CA PRO A 75 -10.60 0.47 22.23
C PRO A 75 -10.30 1.35 21.01
N ALA A 76 -10.76 0.89 19.86
CA ALA A 76 -10.74 1.72 18.66
C ALA A 76 -11.46 3.00 19.01
N GLU A 77 -10.74 4.13 19.03
CA GLU A 77 -11.42 5.41 19.09
C GLU A 77 -12.44 5.41 17.95
N LYS A 78 -13.69 5.82 18.26
CA LYS A 78 -14.82 5.87 17.30
C LYS A 78 -14.58 6.84 16.12
N HIS A 79 -13.32 7.00 15.70
CA HIS A 79 -12.94 7.89 14.60
C HIS A 79 -13.23 7.32 13.22
N ASP A 80 -13.48 6.02 13.14
CA ASP A 80 -13.83 5.39 11.87
C ASP A 80 -15.33 5.55 11.62
N LYS A 81 -15.77 6.80 11.36
CA LYS A 81 -17.13 7.02 10.86
C LYS A 81 -17.26 6.32 9.51
N MET A 82 -17.76 5.10 9.55
CA MET A 82 -18.11 4.29 8.37
C MET A 82 -19.33 4.88 7.61
N ASP A 83 -19.81 6.04 8.03
CA ASP A 83 -20.97 6.72 7.44
C ASP A 83 -20.61 7.61 6.25
N LYS A 84 -19.33 7.79 5.96
CA LYS A 84 -18.90 8.59 4.81
C LYS A 84 -19.12 7.83 3.51
N VAL A 85 -19.38 8.57 2.44
CA VAL A 85 -19.33 8.02 1.08
C VAL A 85 -17.89 7.93 0.64
N CYS A 86 -17.47 6.73 0.27
CA CYS A 86 -16.15 6.44 -0.25
C CYS A 86 -16.27 6.20 -1.76
N VAL A 87 -15.95 7.22 -2.56
CA VAL A 87 -15.96 7.14 -4.03
C VAL A 87 -14.69 6.46 -4.48
N ILE A 88 -14.82 5.26 -5.00
CA ILE A 88 -13.68 4.37 -5.30
C ILE A 88 -12.69 4.97 -6.28
N PRO A 89 -13.09 5.50 -7.46
CA PRO A 89 -12.16 6.11 -8.41
C PRO A 89 -11.36 7.26 -7.80
N GLN A 90 -12.00 8.08 -6.94
CA GLN A 90 -11.32 9.20 -6.29
C GLN A 90 -10.22 8.70 -5.35
N VAL A 91 -10.52 7.70 -4.50
CA VAL A 91 -9.56 7.13 -3.56
C VAL A 91 -8.40 6.45 -4.30
N ILE A 92 -8.68 5.77 -5.44
CA ILE A 92 -7.66 5.18 -6.29
C ILE A 92 -6.73 6.26 -6.84
N ILE A 93 -7.27 7.36 -7.40
CA ILE A 93 -6.48 8.46 -7.97
C ILE A 93 -5.61 9.11 -6.88
N GLU A 94 -6.17 9.38 -5.71
CA GLU A 94 -5.44 9.94 -4.58
C GLU A 94 -4.28 9.03 -4.15
N ALA A 95 -4.54 7.72 -3.95
CA ALA A 95 -3.51 6.77 -3.57
C ALA A 95 -2.41 6.62 -4.65
N ALA A 96 -2.79 6.56 -5.94
CA ALA A 96 -1.87 6.44 -7.05
C ALA A 96 -0.93 7.65 -7.17
N SER A 97 -1.43 8.86 -6.87
CA SER A 97 -0.66 10.10 -6.99
C SER A 97 0.64 10.09 -6.16
N PHE A 98 0.65 9.40 -5.01
CA PHE A 98 1.83 9.27 -4.15
C PHE A 98 2.96 8.44 -4.79
N TYR A 99 2.62 7.51 -5.66
CA TYR A 99 3.58 6.56 -6.24
C TYR A 99 3.95 6.87 -7.69
N GLN A 100 3.28 7.81 -8.35
CA GLN A 100 3.57 8.16 -9.75
C GLN A 100 5.01 8.64 -9.95
N GLU A 101 5.55 9.47 -9.07
CA GLU A 101 6.92 9.98 -9.19
C GLU A 101 7.96 8.88 -8.95
N GLN A 102 7.72 8.01 -7.96
CA GLN A 102 8.59 6.87 -7.69
C GLN A 102 8.55 5.86 -8.85
N GLY A 103 7.35 5.60 -9.39
CA GLY A 103 7.17 4.72 -10.54
C GLY A 103 7.87 5.23 -11.79
N LYS A 104 7.82 6.54 -12.06
CA LYS A 104 8.50 7.16 -13.23
C LYS A 104 9.98 6.86 -13.32
N GLN A 105 10.69 6.78 -12.19
CA GLN A 105 12.13 6.47 -12.17
C GLN A 105 12.44 5.07 -12.73
N ARG A 106 11.45 4.16 -12.67
CA ARG A 106 11.52 2.79 -13.18
C ARG A 106 10.65 2.59 -14.44
N GLY A 107 10.07 3.66 -14.98
CA GLY A 107 9.13 3.59 -16.10
C GLY A 107 7.80 2.90 -15.75
N ILE A 108 7.47 2.75 -14.46
CA ILE A 108 6.23 2.12 -13.99
C ILE A 108 5.13 3.19 -13.90
N GLY A 109 4.04 2.98 -14.65
CA GLY A 109 2.84 3.83 -14.58
C GLY A 109 1.74 3.19 -13.73
N ILE A 110 0.80 4.02 -13.24
CA ILE A 110 -0.44 3.55 -12.60
C ILE A 110 -1.61 4.17 -13.36
N GLU A 111 -2.50 3.33 -13.87
CA GLU A 111 -3.63 3.75 -14.70
C GLU A 111 -4.96 3.20 -14.19
N LEU A 112 -5.92 4.08 -13.95
CA LEU A 112 -7.32 3.72 -13.71
C LEU A 112 -8.05 3.62 -15.06
N ARG A 113 -8.53 2.43 -15.40
CA ARG A 113 -9.12 2.13 -16.72
C ARG A 113 -10.52 2.70 -16.90
N ASN A 114 -11.36 2.68 -15.90
CA ASN A 114 -12.75 3.15 -16.00
C ASN A 114 -13.01 4.35 -15.08
N ARG A 115 -12.76 5.56 -15.60
CA ARG A 115 -12.94 6.81 -14.84
C ARG A 115 -14.36 7.36 -14.90
N ALA A 116 -15.20 6.84 -15.78
CA ALA A 116 -16.53 7.40 -16.03
C ALA A 116 -17.58 6.96 -14.99
N VAL A 117 -17.36 5.82 -14.35
CA VAL A 117 -18.29 5.27 -13.35
C VAL A 117 -17.82 5.63 -11.95
N GLN A 118 -18.70 6.20 -11.15
CA GLN A 118 -18.42 6.60 -9.77
C GLN A 118 -18.94 5.53 -8.80
N ASN A 119 -18.34 4.34 -8.84
CA ASN A 119 -18.62 3.29 -7.86
C ASN A 119 -18.26 3.77 -6.46
N ALA A 120 -19.12 3.52 -5.49
CA ALA A 120 -18.94 3.98 -4.12
C ALA A 120 -19.40 2.92 -3.12
N ILE A 121 -18.91 3.03 -1.91
CA ILE A 121 -19.35 2.27 -0.72
C ILE A 121 -19.55 3.23 0.44
N ARG A 122 -20.20 2.76 1.49
CA ARG A 122 -20.12 3.42 2.79
C ARG A 122 -18.87 2.98 3.51
N GLY A 123 -18.08 3.96 3.99
CA GLY A 123 -16.82 3.67 4.65
C GLY A 123 -15.94 4.90 4.83
N ASN A 124 -14.80 4.72 5.47
CA ASN A 124 -13.81 5.78 5.59
C ASN A 124 -12.82 5.73 4.40
N PRO A 125 -12.80 6.78 3.53
CA PRO A 125 -11.91 6.80 2.37
C PRO A 125 -10.42 6.79 2.75
N ASP A 126 -10.04 7.36 3.92
CA ASP A 126 -8.65 7.37 4.37
C ASP A 126 -8.14 5.96 4.69
N ILE A 127 -9.02 5.11 5.24
CA ILE A 127 -8.69 3.72 5.56
C ILE A 127 -8.54 2.89 4.28
N LEU A 128 -9.45 3.06 3.32
CA LEU A 128 -9.33 2.38 2.02
C LEU A 128 -8.10 2.87 1.26
N ARG A 129 -7.81 4.17 1.31
CA ARG A 129 -6.59 4.73 0.71
C ARG A 129 -5.33 4.06 1.25
N GLN A 130 -5.26 3.74 2.55
CA GLN A 130 -4.12 3.02 3.12
C GLN A 130 -3.95 1.63 2.51
N VAL A 131 -5.04 0.90 2.27
CA VAL A 131 -4.99 -0.41 1.58
C VAL A 131 -4.40 -0.26 0.18
N LEU A 132 -4.92 0.70 -0.60
CA LEU A 132 -4.46 0.96 -1.97
C LEU A 132 -2.98 1.41 -1.99
N MET A 133 -2.58 2.28 -1.06
CA MET A 133 -1.19 2.71 -0.94
C MET A 133 -0.24 1.53 -0.68
N ASN A 134 -0.59 0.59 0.19
CA ASN A 134 0.22 -0.59 0.44
C ASN A 134 0.35 -1.48 -0.80
N ILE A 135 -0.71 -1.62 -1.59
CA ILE A 135 -0.69 -2.41 -2.83
C ILE A 135 0.13 -1.70 -3.92
N PHE A 136 -0.03 -0.37 -4.09
CA PHE A 136 0.75 0.40 -5.06
C PHE A 136 2.23 0.47 -4.69
N ASP A 137 2.57 0.60 -3.40
CA ASP A 137 3.94 0.50 -2.91
C ASP A 137 4.58 -0.83 -3.33
N ASN A 138 3.88 -1.94 -3.12
CA ASN A 138 4.32 -3.25 -3.60
C ASN A 138 4.42 -3.31 -5.13
N GLY A 139 3.44 -2.75 -5.84
CA GLY A 139 3.45 -2.69 -7.29
C GLY A 139 4.66 -1.95 -7.86
N VAL A 140 5.04 -0.82 -7.25
CA VAL A 140 6.22 -0.05 -7.65
C VAL A 140 7.52 -0.72 -7.21
N LYS A 141 7.58 -1.32 -6.03
CA LYS A 141 8.78 -2.00 -5.50
C LYS A 141 9.12 -3.28 -6.26
N TYR A 142 8.13 -4.09 -6.55
CA TYR A 142 8.28 -5.43 -7.11
C TYR A 142 7.85 -5.55 -8.57
N GLY A 143 7.30 -4.47 -9.16
CA GLY A 143 6.95 -4.40 -10.57
C GLY A 143 8.17 -4.49 -11.48
N LEU A 144 7.98 -4.94 -12.71
CA LEU A 144 9.03 -4.94 -13.73
C LEU A 144 9.19 -3.53 -14.30
N ASP A 145 10.43 -3.16 -14.61
CA ASP A 145 10.72 -1.85 -15.19
C ASP A 145 9.98 -1.67 -16.53
N GLY A 146 9.39 -0.50 -16.73
CA GLY A 146 8.59 -0.18 -17.91
C GLY A 146 7.16 -0.74 -17.90
N SER A 147 6.73 -1.43 -16.83
CA SER A 147 5.40 -2.01 -16.75
C SER A 147 4.32 -0.99 -16.37
N MET A 148 3.04 -1.39 -16.53
CA MET A 148 1.88 -0.62 -16.15
C MET A 148 1.11 -1.35 -15.04
N ILE A 149 0.75 -0.62 -13.99
CA ILE A 149 -0.19 -1.07 -12.96
C ILE A 149 -1.57 -0.59 -13.38
N GLU A 150 -2.42 -1.52 -13.79
CA GLU A 150 -3.79 -1.25 -14.20
C GLU A 150 -4.74 -1.44 -13.03
N VAL A 151 -5.64 -0.49 -12.85
CA VAL A 151 -6.69 -0.55 -11.82
C VAL A 151 -8.05 -0.52 -12.50
N ASN A 152 -8.89 -1.48 -12.15
CA ASN A 152 -10.29 -1.54 -12.58
C ASN A 152 -11.18 -1.65 -11.36
N ASP A 153 -12.33 -0.98 -11.38
CA ASP A 153 -13.37 -1.12 -10.37
C ASP A 153 -14.74 -1.27 -11.01
N TRP A 154 -15.60 -2.10 -10.40
CA TRP A 154 -16.96 -2.32 -10.85
C TRP A 154 -17.84 -2.85 -9.73
N ILE A 155 -19.15 -2.72 -9.89
CA ILE A 155 -20.12 -3.37 -9.01
C ILE A 155 -20.49 -4.74 -9.59
N GLN A 156 -20.33 -5.79 -8.78
CA GLN A 156 -20.70 -7.14 -9.16
C GLN A 156 -22.23 -7.30 -9.14
N LYS A 157 -22.83 -7.58 -10.28
CA LYS A 157 -24.30 -7.58 -10.46
C LYS A 157 -25.06 -8.50 -9.49
N ASN A 158 -24.49 -9.64 -9.13
CA ASN A 158 -25.19 -10.65 -8.32
C ASN A 158 -25.15 -10.36 -6.82
N SER A 159 -24.07 -9.74 -6.30
CA SER A 159 -23.89 -9.49 -4.87
C SER A 159 -24.03 -8.02 -4.47
N GLY A 160 -23.93 -7.09 -5.44
CA GLY A 160 -23.84 -5.67 -5.16
C GLY A 160 -22.51 -5.22 -4.57
N ASP A 161 -21.49 -6.11 -4.54
CA ASP A 161 -20.17 -5.76 -4.02
C ASP A 161 -19.41 -4.91 -5.02
N VAL A 162 -18.62 -3.95 -4.53
CA VAL A 162 -17.60 -3.31 -5.33
C VAL A 162 -16.37 -4.21 -5.37
N ILE A 163 -15.89 -4.46 -6.59
CA ILE A 163 -14.64 -5.15 -6.84
C ILE A 163 -13.61 -4.11 -7.30
N ILE A 164 -12.44 -4.11 -6.67
CA ILE A 164 -11.27 -3.34 -7.12
C ILE A 164 -10.20 -4.36 -7.51
N LYS A 165 -9.82 -4.38 -8.79
CA LYS A 165 -8.77 -5.25 -9.30
C LYS A 165 -7.57 -4.41 -9.71
N ILE A 166 -6.40 -4.74 -9.16
CA ILE A 166 -5.12 -4.09 -9.41
C ILE A 166 -4.20 -5.12 -10.02
N SER A 167 -3.68 -4.90 -11.22
CA SER A 167 -2.87 -5.88 -11.96
C SER A 167 -1.65 -5.21 -12.57
N GLY A 168 -0.50 -5.90 -12.57
CA GLY A 168 0.72 -5.44 -13.19
C GLY A 168 1.75 -6.55 -13.30
N GLU A 169 2.71 -6.39 -14.20
CA GLU A 169 3.82 -7.32 -14.31
C GLU A 169 4.79 -7.13 -13.15
N SER A 170 5.18 -8.22 -12.49
CA SER A 170 6.05 -8.20 -11.32
C SER A 170 6.91 -9.45 -11.22
N ILE A 171 7.87 -9.42 -10.28
CA ILE A 171 8.67 -10.61 -9.93
C ILE A 171 7.81 -11.77 -9.38
N GLY A 172 6.60 -11.45 -8.88
CA GLY A 172 5.64 -12.43 -8.38
C GLY A 172 5.94 -12.97 -6.99
N PHE A 173 5.19 -14.01 -6.66
CA PHE A 173 5.29 -14.79 -5.42
C PHE A 173 4.85 -16.24 -5.69
N ASN A 174 5.26 -17.16 -4.80
CA ASN A 174 4.79 -18.53 -4.89
C ASN A 174 3.30 -18.58 -4.46
N PRO A 175 2.39 -19.19 -5.27
CA PRO A 175 0.97 -19.33 -4.92
C PRO A 175 0.69 -20.02 -3.58
N GLU A 176 1.63 -20.85 -3.10
CA GLU A 176 1.51 -21.54 -1.79
C GLU A 176 1.87 -20.62 -0.60
N GLU A 177 2.47 -19.45 -0.84
CA GLU A 177 2.81 -18.50 0.20
C GLU A 177 1.59 -17.67 0.62
N ASP A 178 1.26 -17.63 1.93
CA ASP A 178 0.29 -16.66 2.47
C ASP A 178 0.93 -15.27 2.56
N ILE A 179 1.00 -14.56 1.43
CA ILE A 179 1.61 -13.23 1.36
C ILE A 179 0.90 -12.18 2.23
N PHE A 180 -0.30 -12.49 2.73
CA PHE A 180 -1.02 -11.64 3.68
C PHE A 180 -0.73 -12.03 5.14
N GLY A 181 0.08 -13.05 5.39
CA GLY A 181 0.50 -13.45 6.73
C GLY A 181 1.32 -12.36 7.42
N LEU A 182 1.23 -12.31 8.75
CA LEU A 182 1.97 -11.34 9.56
C LEU A 182 3.48 -11.56 9.42
N GLY A 183 4.22 -10.51 9.05
CA GLY A 183 5.66 -10.55 8.88
C GLY A 183 6.14 -11.41 7.71
N ILE A 184 5.21 -11.95 6.92
CA ILE A 184 5.56 -12.77 5.75
C ILE A 184 6.09 -11.86 4.64
N ARG A 185 7.21 -12.29 4.08
CA ARG A 185 7.80 -11.71 2.88
C ARG A 185 8.04 -12.82 1.88
N GLY A 186 7.48 -12.69 0.69
CA GLY A 186 7.68 -13.67 -0.37
C GLY A 186 9.18 -13.90 -0.63
N LYS A 187 9.58 -15.12 -0.92
CA LYS A 187 10.98 -15.48 -1.17
C LYS A 187 11.61 -14.65 -2.28
N GLU A 188 10.86 -14.37 -3.34
CA GLU A 188 11.34 -13.53 -4.44
C GLU A 188 11.48 -12.05 -4.03
N ALA A 189 10.55 -11.54 -3.24
CA ALA A 189 10.62 -10.17 -2.69
C ALA A 189 11.86 -9.95 -1.81
N THR A 190 12.26 -10.97 -1.04
CA THR A 190 13.45 -10.90 -0.16
C THR A 190 14.75 -10.83 -0.96
N LYS A 191 14.79 -11.42 -2.16
CA LYS A 191 15.96 -11.35 -3.05
C LYS A 191 16.15 -9.97 -3.67
N VAL A 192 15.06 -9.23 -3.91
CA VAL A 192 15.09 -7.92 -4.56
C VAL A 192 15.33 -6.79 -3.57
N LEU A 193 14.69 -6.86 -2.40
CA LEU A 193 14.83 -5.86 -1.35
C LEU A 193 15.14 -6.56 -0.02
N ALA A 194 16.28 -6.25 0.58
CA ALA A 194 16.65 -6.79 1.89
C ALA A 194 15.73 -6.27 3.02
N SER A 195 15.15 -5.07 2.88
CA SER A 195 14.32 -4.42 3.90
C SER A 195 12.82 -4.51 3.58
N GLY A 196 11.99 -4.72 4.61
CA GLY A 196 10.52 -4.73 4.53
C GLY A 196 9.92 -5.36 5.80
N THR A 197 8.88 -4.75 6.37
CA THR A 197 8.25 -5.22 7.62
C THR A 197 7.41 -6.49 7.44
N GLY A 198 6.95 -6.79 6.22
CA GLY A 198 5.89 -7.79 6.01
C GLY A 198 4.54 -7.39 6.63
N LEU A 199 4.36 -6.12 7.03
CA LEU A 199 3.12 -5.62 7.64
C LEU A 199 2.13 -5.11 6.60
N GLY A 200 2.57 -4.56 5.47
CA GLY A 200 1.72 -3.84 4.53
C GLY A 200 0.53 -4.68 4.03
N LEU A 201 0.77 -5.86 3.49
CA LEU A 201 -0.29 -6.75 3.00
C LEU A 201 -1.10 -7.36 4.15
N HIS A 202 -0.48 -7.64 5.30
CA HIS A 202 -1.22 -8.08 6.48
C HIS A 202 -2.23 -7.02 6.94
N VAL A 203 -1.83 -5.76 7.01
CA VAL A 203 -2.72 -4.63 7.32
C VAL A 203 -3.81 -4.49 6.27
N CYS A 204 -3.51 -4.70 4.97
CA CYS A 204 -4.56 -4.73 3.94
C CYS A 204 -5.64 -5.76 4.26
N ARG A 205 -5.26 -6.99 4.63
CA ARG A 205 -6.20 -8.04 5.01
C ARG A 205 -7.01 -7.65 6.25
N LEU A 206 -6.35 -7.17 7.31
CA LEU A 206 -7.04 -6.71 8.54
C LEU A 206 -8.07 -5.62 8.24
N ILE A 207 -7.71 -4.62 7.44
CA ILE A 207 -8.63 -3.53 7.09
C ILE A 207 -9.79 -4.04 6.25
N VAL A 208 -9.51 -4.76 5.17
CA VAL A 208 -10.54 -5.22 4.24
C VAL A 208 -11.53 -6.16 4.93
N GLU A 209 -11.05 -7.11 5.75
CA GLU A 209 -11.90 -8.11 6.38
C GLU A 209 -12.59 -7.58 7.65
N ASN A 210 -11.86 -6.89 8.53
CA ASN A 210 -12.40 -6.50 9.84
C ASN A 210 -13.10 -5.14 9.84
N VAL A 211 -12.69 -4.21 8.94
CA VAL A 211 -13.30 -2.86 8.88
C VAL A 211 -14.39 -2.79 7.84
N PHE A 212 -14.13 -3.30 6.64
CA PHE A 212 -15.08 -3.24 5.53
C PHE A 212 -15.96 -4.49 5.41
N GLY A 213 -15.67 -5.57 6.15
CA GLY A 213 -16.39 -6.85 6.04
C GLY A 213 -16.23 -7.52 4.66
N GLY A 214 -15.17 -7.15 3.96
CA GLY A 214 -14.88 -7.59 2.59
C GLY A 214 -13.93 -8.79 2.53
N LYS A 215 -13.33 -8.97 1.35
CA LYS A 215 -12.29 -10.00 1.10
C LYS A 215 -11.18 -9.42 0.25
N ILE A 216 -9.94 -9.86 0.49
CA ILE A 216 -8.79 -9.55 -0.35
C ILE A 216 -8.10 -10.86 -0.77
N SER A 217 -7.68 -10.91 -2.02
CA SER A 217 -6.93 -12.03 -2.58
C SER A 217 -5.85 -11.53 -3.54
N ALA A 218 -4.87 -12.38 -3.80
CA ALA A 218 -3.83 -12.11 -4.79
C ALA A 218 -3.53 -13.37 -5.60
N GLN A 219 -3.16 -13.19 -6.85
CA GLN A 219 -2.74 -14.24 -7.76
C GLN A 219 -1.53 -13.80 -8.55
N HIS A 220 -0.64 -14.74 -8.84
CA HIS A 220 0.49 -14.55 -9.74
C HIS A 220 0.50 -15.63 -10.82
N VAL A 221 0.59 -15.19 -12.07
CA VAL A 221 0.70 -16.08 -13.24
C VAL A 221 2.14 -16.02 -13.75
N ALA A 222 2.96 -16.99 -13.39
CA ALA A 222 4.39 -17.01 -13.69
C ALA A 222 4.71 -16.89 -15.20
N ARG A 223 3.88 -17.51 -16.07
CA ARG A 223 4.08 -17.47 -17.54
C ARG A 223 4.01 -16.04 -18.08
N THR A 224 3.11 -15.22 -17.58
CA THR A 224 2.89 -13.83 -18.03
C THR A 224 3.52 -12.83 -17.08
N LYS A 225 4.11 -13.28 -15.97
CA LYS A 225 4.60 -12.45 -14.88
C LYS A 225 3.55 -11.50 -14.29
N LEU A 226 2.27 -11.75 -14.57
CA LEU A 226 1.17 -10.92 -14.13
C LEU A 226 0.80 -11.24 -12.68
N THR A 227 0.90 -10.24 -11.83
CA THR A 227 0.35 -10.26 -10.46
C THR A 227 -0.93 -9.45 -10.42
N SER A 228 -1.96 -9.98 -9.77
CA SER A 228 -3.22 -9.28 -9.55
C SER A 228 -3.65 -9.37 -8.10
N PHE A 229 -4.12 -8.26 -7.55
CA PHE A 229 -4.82 -8.16 -6.29
C PHE A 229 -6.29 -7.89 -6.58
N GLU A 230 -7.18 -8.56 -5.88
CA GLU A 230 -8.62 -8.34 -5.93
C GLU A 230 -9.13 -8.02 -4.53
N ILE A 231 -9.80 -6.87 -4.40
CA ILE A 231 -10.46 -6.41 -3.18
C ILE A 231 -11.94 -6.43 -3.46
N ARG A 232 -12.71 -7.12 -2.61
CA ARG A 232 -14.17 -7.17 -2.64
C ARG A 232 -14.72 -6.44 -1.43
N LEU A 233 -15.55 -5.44 -1.65
CA LEU A 233 -16.16 -4.61 -0.60
C LEU A 233 -17.69 -4.66 -0.71
N PRO A 234 -18.41 -5.01 0.36
CA PRO A 234 -19.87 -5.13 0.33
C PRO A 234 -20.58 -3.77 0.21
N GLY A 235 -21.82 -3.77 -0.28
CA GLY A 235 -22.69 -2.60 -0.27
C GLY A 235 -22.34 -1.50 -1.26
N GLY A 236 -21.91 -1.88 -2.46
CA GLY A 236 -21.60 -0.94 -3.54
C GLY A 236 -22.83 -0.23 -4.10
N PHE A 237 -22.66 1.04 -4.49
CA PHE A 237 -23.62 1.86 -5.21
C PHE A 237 -22.92 2.81 -6.17
N ILE A 238 -23.69 3.39 -7.10
CA ILE A 238 -23.18 4.44 -8.01
C ILE A 238 -23.57 5.78 -7.40
N GLN A 239 -22.61 6.70 -7.28
CA GLN A 239 -22.84 8.07 -6.81
C GLN A 239 -23.24 8.99 -7.96
#